data_1b76b4941b70ad81bc730ffac03ece3c
#
_entry.id   1b76b4941b70ad81bc730ffac03ece3c
#
_cell.length_a   1.000
_cell.length_b   1.000
_cell.length_c   1.000
_cell.angle_alpha   90.00
_cell.angle_beta   90.00
_cell.angle_gamma   90.00
#
_symmetry.space_group_name_H-M   'P 1'
#
loop_
_entity.id
_entity.type
_entity.pdbx_description
1 polymer ?
#
loop_
_entity_poly.entity_id
_entity_poly.type
_entity_poly.pdbx_seq_one_letter_code
_entity_poly.pdbx_strand_id
1 'polypeptide(L)'
;MTRLKTDIRVAALLKRAQGSGAFAVVLRRGDADAGALWVIVRQGRDLMLYTEQMVMSGARNWYQDGPFDETEMQLRTNKAVDRDPDIWIVEIEHPHGRPFLDGETAKTETAAEVAAKALFRGQ
;
A
#
# COMPACT_ATOMS: atom_id res chain seq x y z
N MET A 1 8.51 23.23 2.17
CA MET A 1 8.80 22.14 1.23
C MET A 1 7.53 21.71 0.55
N THR A 2 7.50 21.76 -0.76
CA THR A 2 6.30 21.40 -1.54
C THR A 2 6.17 19.90 -1.64
N ARG A 3 4.99 19.39 -1.31
CA ARG A 3 4.70 17.95 -1.45
C ARG A 3 4.40 17.64 -2.91
N LEU A 4 4.86 16.49 -3.38
CA LEU A 4 4.49 16.02 -4.70
C LEU A 4 3.00 15.71 -4.75
N LYS A 5 2.36 16.09 -5.85
CA LYS A 5 0.98 15.71 -6.12
C LYS A 5 0.86 14.20 -6.28
N THR A 6 -0.28 13.64 -5.90
CA THR A 6 -0.48 12.19 -5.92
C THR A 6 -0.35 11.61 -7.32
N ASP A 7 -0.86 12.29 -8.36
CA ASP A 7 -0.73 11.81 -9.74
C ASP A 7 0.73 11.69 -10.17
N ILE A 8 1.60 12.61 -9.73
CA ILE A 8 3.03 12.55 -10.01
C ILE A 8 3.68 11.38 -9.28
N ARG A 9 3.30 11.16 -8.03
CA ARG A 9 3.80 10.03 -7.24
C ARG A 9 3.39 8.69 -7.85
N VAL A 10 2.16 8.58 -8.33
CA VAL A 10 1.66 7.38 -9.00
C VAL A 10 2.45 7.14 -10.29
N ALA A 11 2.65 8.16 -11.10
CA ALA A 11 3.43 8.04 -12.33
C ALA A 11 4.86 7.56 -12.05
N ALA A 12 5.50 8.10 -11.01
CA ALA A 12 6.84 7.69 -10.61
C ALA A 12 6.87 6.24 -10.13
N LEU A 13 5.87 5.81 -9.35
CA LEU A 13 5.74 4.43 -8.89
C LEU A 13 5.61 3.45 -10.06
N LEU A 14 4.73 3.75 -11.00
CA LEU A 14 4.55 2.92 -12.19
C LEU A 14 5.85 2.80 -12.98
N LYS A 15 6.55 3.90 -13.14
CA LYS A 15 7.81 3.94 -13.89
C LYS A 15 8.89 3.09 -13.22
N ARG A 16 9.01 3.17 -11.89
CA ARG A 16 9.97 2.35 -11.13
C ARG A 16 9.65 0.86 -11.27
N ALA A 17 8.38 0.50 -11.08
CA ALA A 17 7.95 -0.90 -11.16
C ALA A 17 8.15 -1.47 -12.57
N GLN A 18 7.68 -0.78 -13.57
CA GLN A 18 7.78 -1.20 -14.97
C GLN A 18 9.24 -1.24 -15.44
N GLY A 19 10.04 -0.29 -15.01
CA GLY A 19 11.48 -0.27 -15.32
C GLY A 19 12.25 -1.45 -14.72
N SER A 20 11.71 -2.07 -13.68
CA SER A 20 12.28 -3.28 -13.06
C SER A 20 11.65 -4.57 -13.58
N GLY A 21 10.81 -4.48 -14.61
CA GLY A 21 10.17 -5.65 -15.21
C GLY A 21 8.89 -6.11 -14.51
N ALA A 22 8.38 -5.36 -13.54
CA ALA A 22 7.13 -5.69 -12.88
C ALA A 22 5.94 -5.22 -13.72
N PHE A 23 4.78 -5.86 -13.51
CA PHE A 23 3.52 -5.36 -14.02
C PHE A 23 2.97 -4.34 -13.04
N ALA A 24 2.51 -3.18 -13.54
CA ALA A 24 1.93 -2.15 -12.70
C ALA A 24 0.80 -1.44 -13.45
N VAL A 25 -0.34 -1.27 -12.79
CA VAL A 25 -1.53 -0.69 -13.39
C VAL A 25 -2.31 0.12 -12.36
N VAL A 26 -2.93 1.22 -12.81
CA VAL A 26 -3.85 1.99 -12.00
C VAL A 26 -5.23 1.34 -12.08
N LEU A 27 -5.70 0.78 -10.96
CA LEU A 27 -7.04 0.20 -10.88
C LEU A 27 -8.10 1.29 -10.67
N ARG A 28 -7.77 2.34 -9.95
CA ARG A 28 -8.67 3.47 -9.70
C ARG A 28 -7.88 4.76 -9.63
N ARG A 29 -8.32 5.75 -10.40
CA ARG A 29 -7.79 7.11 -10.30
C ARG A 29 -8.54 7.87 -9.22
N GLY A 30 -7.79 8.56 -8.38
CA GLY A 30 -8.33 9.42 -7.35
C GLY A 30 -8.06 10.89 -7.64
N ASP A 31 -8.06 11.70 -6.57
CA ASP A 31 -7.75 13.12 -6.70
C ASP A 31 -6.28 13.32 -7.08
N ALA A 32 -6.06 14.08 -8.15
CA ALA A 32 -4.72 14.28 -8.72
C ALA A 32 -3.76 14.99 -7.75
N ASP A 33 -4.26 15.89 -6.93
CA ASP A 33 -3.42 16.73 -6.07
C ASP A 33 -3.10 16.07 -4.73
N ALA A 34 -4.11 15.55 -4.04
CA ALA A 34 -3.98 15.15 -2.65
C ALA A 34 -4.68 13.82 -2.30
N GLY A 35 -5.11 13.05 -3.29
CA GLY A 35 -5.74 11.76 -3.03
C GLY A 35 -4.82 10.78 -2.30
N ALA A 36 -5.38 10.01 -1.37
CA ALA A 36 -4.64 8.93 -0.72
C ALA A 36 -4.25 7.86 -1.75
N LEU A 37 -3.14 7.17 -1.50
CA LEU A 37 -2.63 6.14 -2.40
C LEU A 37 -2.60 4.79 -1.69
N TRP A 38 -3.28 3.82 -2.27
CA TRP A 38 -3.22 2.42 -1.87
C TRP A 38 -2.50 1.61 -2.94
N VAL A 39 -1.60 0.75 -2.52
CA VAL A 39 -0.85 -0.12 -3.43
C VAL A 39 -1.11 -1.57 -3.06
N ILE A 40 -1.58 -2.35 -4.04
CA ILE A 40 -1.79 -3.78 -3.90
C ILE A 40 -0.64 -4.47 -4.61
N VAL A 41 0.06 -5.38 -3.94
CA VAL A 41 1.15 -6.14 -4.54
C VAL A 41 0.74 -7.60 -4.65
N ARG A 42 0.67 -8.08 -5.88
CA ARG A 42 0.33 -9.46 -6.17
C ARG A 42 1.60 -10.29 -6.31
N GLN A 43 1.69 -11.34 -5.51
CA GLN A 43 2.73 -12.35 -5.60
C GLN A 43 2.03 -13.72 -5.68
N GLY A 44 1.89 -14.26 -6.89
CA GLY A 44 1.08 -15.45 -7.09
C GLY A 44 -0.38 -15.24 -6.70
N ARG A 45 -0.86 -16.00 -5.73
CA ARG A 45 -2.24 -15.87 -5.21
C ARG A 45 -2.36 -14.88 -4.07
N ASP A 46 -1.24 -14.48 -3.50
CA ASP A 46 -1.21 -13.62 -2.33
C ASP A 46 -1.25 -12.16 -2.74
N LEU A 47 -2.10 -11.40 -2.06
CA LEU A 47 -2.22 -9.96 -2.26
C LEU A 47 -1.85 -9.25 -0.98
N MET A 48 -0.81 -8.43 -1.05
CA MET A 48 -0.41 -7.56 0.06
C MET A 48 -0.96 -6.17 -0.18
N LEU A 49 -1.44 -5.53 0.87
CA LEU A 49 -1.95 -4.17 0.81
C LEU A 49 -0.99 -3.23 1.50
N TYR A 50 -0.63 -2.16 0.79
CA TYR A 50 0.20 -1.09 1.35
C TYR A 50 -0.63 0.18 1.40
N THR A 51 -0.79 0.74 2.60
CA THR A 51 -1.49 2.00 2.83
C THR A 51 -0.53 2.99 3.44
N GLU A 52 -0.62 4.23 3.03
CA GLU A 52 0.28 5.25 3.57
C GLU A 52 -0.35 5.99 4.73
N GLN A 53 0.49 6.36 5.69
CA GLN A 53 0.15 7.26 6.76
C GLN A 53 1.22 8.32 6.88
N MET A 54 0.79 9.53 7.20
CA MET A 54 1.70 10.60 7.48
C MET A 54 2.01 10.60 8.97
N VAL A 55 3.30 10.59 9.31
CA VAL A 55 3.74 10.72 10.70
C VAL A 55 3.98 12.19 11.05
N MET A 56 4.14 12.48 12.35
CA MET A 56 4.24 13.85 12.85
C MET A 56 5.39 14.66 12.24
N SER A 57 6.45 14.00 11.82
CA SER A 57 7.58 14.65 11.16
C SER A 57 7.29 15.09 9.72
N GLY A 58 6.12 14.75 9.18
CA GLY A 58 5.77 14.97 7.78
C GLY A 58 6.29 13.89 6.84
N ALA A 59 7.04 12.91 7.35
CA ALA A 59 7.50 11.78 6.57
C ALA A 59 6.33 10.84 6.27
N ARG A 60 6.42 10.10 5.16
CA ARG A 60 5.42 9.10 4.80
C ARG A 60 5.89 7.72 5.21
N ASN A 61 5.02 7.02 5.91
CA ASN A 61 5.22 5.60 6.22
C ASN A 61 4.18 4.78 5.51
N TRP A 62 4.60 3.61 5.05
CA TRP A 62 3.72 2.64 4.43
C TRP A 62 3.47 1.49 5.40
N TYR A 63 2.20 1.13 5.55
CA TYR A 63 1.79 -0.01 6.37
C TYR A 63 1.45 -1.17 5.46
N GLN A 64 2.02 -2.33 5.77
CA GLN A 64 1.81 -3.56 5.03
C GLN A 64 0.81 -4.43 5.77
N ASP A 65 -0.21 -4.89 5.07
CA ASP A 65 -1.26 -5.76 5.62
C ASP A 65 -1.56 -6.89 4.66
N GLY A 66 -1.88 -8.06 5.19
CA GLY A 66 -2.14 -9.27 4.41
C GLY A 66 -1.19 -10.40 4.77
N PRO A 67 -1.09 -11.45 3.94
CA PRO A 67 -1.70 -11.56 2.61
C PRO A 67 -3.21 -11.78 2.64
N PHE A 68 -3.87 -11.29 1.62
CA PHE A 68 -5.31 -11.47 1.42
C PHE A 68 -5.58 -12.22 0.12
N ASP A 69 -6.75 -12.88 0.02
CA ASP A 69 -7.23 -13.39 -1.24
C ASP A 69 -7.97 -12.30 -2.04
N GLU A 70 -8.40 -12.64 -3.25
CA GLU A 70 -9.11 -11.69 -4.13
C GLU A 70 -10.40 -11.15 -3.49
N THR A 71 -11.17 -12.00 -2.85
CA THR A 71 -12.45 -11.63 -2.24
C THR A 71 -12.24 -10.65 -1.11
N GLU A 72 -11.33 -10.95 -0.20
CA GLU A 72 -11.02 -10.08 0.92
C GLU A 72 -10.46 -8.74 0.46
N MET A 73 -9.57 -8.74 -0.53
CA MET A 73 -9.01 -7.51 -1.06
C MET A 73 -10.09 -6.65 -1.71
N GLN A 74 -11.01 -7.26 -2.47
CA GLN A 74 -12.11 -6.55 -3.09
C GLN A 74 -13.01 -5.88 -2.06
N LEU A 75 -13.32 -6.58 -0.98
CA LEU A 75 -14.11 -6.02 0.12
C LEU A 75 -13.42 -4.82 0.76
N ARG A 76 -12.12 -4.91 1.00
CA ARG A 76 -11.33 -3.84 1.60
C ARG A 76 -11.27 -2.61 0.71
N THR A 77 -11.03 -2.79 -0.58
CA THR A 77 -10.96 -1.67 -1.52
C THR A 77 -12.33 -1.02 -1.71
N ASN A 78 -13.40 -1.81 -1.77
CA ASN A 78 -14.75 -1.26 -1.89
C ASN A 78 -15.10 -0.38 -0.67
N LYS A 79 -14.77 -0.83 0.54
CA LYS A 79 -14.98 -0.03 1.74
C LYS A 79 -14.16 1.25 1.74
N ALA A 80 -12.92 1.17 1.28
CA ALA A 80 -12.04 2.33 1.22
C ALA A 80 -12.59 3.39 0.25
N VAL A 81 -13.04 2.97 -0.91
CA VAL A 81 -13.63 3.87 -1.92
C VAL A 81 -14.91 4.51 -1.41
N ASP A 82 -15.74 3.76 -0.69
CA ASP A 82 -16.97 4.31 -0.11
C ASP A 82 -16.70 5.40 0.92
N ARG A 83 -15.62 5.26 1.69
CA ARG A 83 -15.22 6.25 2.69
C ARG A 83 -14.49 7.43 2.09
N ASP A 84 -13.69 7.19 1.06
CA ASP A 84 -12.82 8.18 0.45
C ASP A 84 -12.85 7.99 -1.08
N PRO A 85 -13.78 8.68 -1.79
CA PRO A 85 -13.85 8.56 -3.24
C PRO A 85 -12.66 9.14 -3.98
N ASP A 86 -11.78 9.87 -3.30
CA ASP A 86 -10.58 10.47 -3.89
C ASP A 86 -9.36 9.54 -3.85
N ILE A 87 -9.53 8.31 -3.39
CA ILE A 87 -8.45 7.34 -3.24
C ILE A 87 -7.97 6.81 -4.60
N TRP A 88 -6.65 6.69 -4.72
CA TRP A 88 -6.00 5.98 -5.82
C TRP A 88 -5.73 4.54 -5.41
N ILE A 89 -5.92 3.62 -6.33
CA ILE A 89 -5.56 2.22 -6.13
C ILE A 89 -4.69 1.77 -7.29
N VAL A 90 -3.48 1.30 -6.96
CA VAL A 90 -2.50 0.79 -7.93
C VAL A 90 -2.22 -0.67 -7.61
N GLU A 91 -2.17 -1.52 -8.62
CA GLU A 91 -1.76 -2.91 -8.45
C GLU A 91 -0.40 -3.14 -9.11
N ILE A 92 0.48 -3.81 -8.38
CA ILE A 92 1.80 -4.24 -8.87
C ILE A 92 1.86 -5.75 -8.78
N GLU A 93 2.29 -6.40 -9.85
CA GLU A 93 2.57 -7.84 -9.85
C GLU A 93 4.07 -8.05 -9.96
N HIS A 94 4.64 -8.74 -8.98
CA HIS A 94 6.08 -8.98 -8.91
C HIS A 94 6.35 -10.36 -8.28
N PRO A 95 7.27 -11.16 -8.86
CA PRO A 95 7.52 -12.53 -8.38
C PRO A 95 8.04 -12.60 -6.94
N HIS A 96 8.67 -11.55 -6.46
CA HIS A 96 9.19 -11.49 -5.08
C HIS A 96 8.40 -10.52 -4.19
N GLY A 97 7.26 -10.03 -4.67
CA GLY A 97 6.39 -9.16 -3.87
C GLY A 97 6.96 -7.78 -3.58
N ARG A 98 7.83 -7.26 -4.45
CA ARG A 98 8.44 -5.96 -4.24
C ARG A 98 7.45 -4.83 -4.53
N PRO A 99 7.22 -3.89 -3.60
CA PRO A 99 6.21 -2.84 -3.76
C PRO A 99 6.68 -1.56 -4.47
N PHE A 100 7.97 -1.34 -4.61
CA PHE A 100 8.57 -0.16 -5.27
C PHE A 100 8.17 1.19 -4.66
N LEU A 101 7.79 1.20 -3.40
CA LEU A 101 7.25 2.39 -2.72
C LEU A 101 8.32 3.43 -2.44
N ASP A 102 7.89 4.68 -2.34
CA ASP A 102 8.69 5.77 -1.78
C ASP A 102 8.48 5.80 -0.26
N GLY A 103 9.54 5.98 0.52
CA GLY A 103 9.46 6.04 1.98
C GLY A 103 9.66 4.69 2.66
N GLU A 104 9.38 4.67 3.95
CA GLU A 104 9.60 3.49 4.79
C GLU A 104 8.34 2.64 4.90
N THR A 105 8.55 1.33 5.06
CA THR A 105 7.44 0.38 5.21
C THR A 105 7.46 -0.23 6.60
N ALA A 106 6.31 -0.16 7.27
CA ALA A 106 6.09 -0.82 8.55
C ALA A 106 5.01 -1.88 8.38
N LYS A 107 5.22 -3.06 8.94
CA LYS A 107 4.25 -4.14 8.89
C LYS A 107 3.16 -3.89 9.93
N THR A 108 1.90 -4.03 9.52
CA THR A 108 0.76 -3.97 10.46
C THR A 108 0.75 -5.23 11.31
N GLU A 109 0.71 -5.08 12.64
CA GLU A 109 0.66 -6.20 13.56
C GLU A 109 -0.77 -6.77 13.66
N THR A 110 -0.87 -8.10 13.58
CA THR A 110 -2.11 -8.80 13.87
C THR A 110 -2.30 -8.94 15.38
N ALA A 111 -3.53 -9.24 15.82
CA ALA A 111 -3.80 -9.49 17.23
C ALA A 111 -2.94 -10.64 17.78
N ALA A 112 -2.74 -11.70 16.98
CA ALA A 112 -1.89 -12.82 17.38
C ALA A 112 -0.42 -12.41 17.54
N GLU A 113 0.09 -11.57 16.66
CA GLU A 113 1.46 -11.07 16.73
C GLU A 113 1.66 -10.19 17.97
N VAL A 114 0.69 -9.33 18.28
CA VAL A 114 0.71 -8.49 19.48
C VAL A 114 0.73 -9.34 20.74
N ALA A 115 -0.11 -10.38 20.80
CA ALA A 115 -0.16 -11.30 21.93
C ALA A 115 1.17 -12.06 22.09
N ALA A 116 1.76 -12.53 20.98
CA ALA A 116 3.05 -13.22 21.01
C ALA A 116 4.16 -12.31 21.54
N LYS A 117 4.21 -11.05 21.11
CA LYS A 117 5.18 -10.08 21.58
C LYS A 117 5.02 -9.80 23.08
N ALA A 118 3.77 -9.70 23.54
CA ALA A 118 3.48 -9.48 24.96
C ALA A 118 4.00 -10.64 25.83
N LEU A 119 3.85 -11.87 25.35
CA LEU A 119 4.37 -13.06 26.05
C LEU A 119 5.89 -13.01 26.17
N PHE A 120 6.59 -12.65 25.12
CA PHE A 120 8.04 -12.57 25.13
C PHE A 120 8.56 -11.40 25.99
N ARG A 121 7.83 -10.29 26.04
CA ARG A 121 8.20 -9.14 26.87
C ARG A 121 8.06 -9.40 28.37
N GLY A 122 7.20 -10.33 28.76
CA GLY A 122 7.00 -10.71 30.15
C GLY A 122 8.11 -11.54 30.74
N GLN A 123 9.11 -11.84 29.98
CA GLN A 123 10.28 -12.60 30.42
C GLN A 123 11.45 -11.62 30.65
#